data_b6a81ec26c54d6c77a6c3285cf46f210
#
_entry.id   b6a81ec26c54d6c77a6c3285cf46f210
#
_cell.length_a   1.000
_cell.length_b   1.000
_cell.length_c   1.000
_cell.angle_alpha   90.00
_cell.angle_beta   90.00
_cell.angle_gamma   90.00
#
_symmetry.space_group_name_H-M   'P 1'
#
loop_
_entity.id
_entity.type
_entity.pdbx_description
1 polymer ?
#
loop_
_entity_poly.entity_id
_entity_poly.type
_entity_poly.pdbx_seq_one_letter_code
_entity_poly.pdbx_strand_id
1 'polypeptide(L)'
;MKNETWIVAAKRTPIGSFQGALASTDVTELGAKAIQGALAESQLDVHKIDEVLMGCVLPAGVGQAPARQASLKAEMPQSIGCTTLNKVCGSGMKTVMLAYDLIQSGNAHAVIAGGMENMSSSPYLLKKARDGFRLGHEQVLDHMFYDGLQDAYQGELMGVFAEQTAQKYQFSRESMDAWAQQSLTRAQQAIEQGLFKEEIVPVNIKSRRGETLVVDDEQPSKLDVTKIPTLRPAFAKDGGVTAANSSSISDGASAMILVDSEFGHQENLQPLAKIVAYSTHARQPDEFTIAPVFAIESLLEKTGWEKSDVDLWEINEAFAVVTQYAVKALELDESKVNSRGGACALGHPIGASGNRILVTLIHALKQTGGKRGVASLCIGGGEATAIAIEIC
;
A
#
# COMPACT_ATOMS: atom_id res chain seq x y z
N MET A 1 -26.11 -5.37 19.38
CA MET A 1 -25.29 -5.83 18.25
C MET A 1 -24.16 -4.83 18.13
N LYS A 2 -22.94 -5.23 17.82
CA LYS A 2 -21.88 -4.25 17.51
C LYS A 2 -22.24 -3.57 16.19
N ASN A 3 -22.05 -2.24 16.12
CA ASN A 3 -22.30 -1.49 14.90
C ASN A 3 -21.30 -1.93 13.80
N GLU A 4 -21.73 -1.88 12.56
CA GLU A 4 -20.81 -2.11 11.42
C GLU A 4 -19.84 -0.93 11.29
N THR A 5 -18.64 -1.18 10.79
CA THR A 5 -17.72 -0.12 10.37
C THR A 5 -17.80 0.01 8.85
N TRP A 6 -18.29 1.15 8.39
CA TRP A 6 -18.43 1.47 6.98
C TRP A 6 -17.21 2.23 6.45
N ILE A 7 -16.84 1.96 5.22
CA ILE A 7 -15.93 2.77 4.42
C ILE A 7 -16.81 3.64 3.51
N VAL A 8 -16.77 4.96 3.70
CA VAL A 8 -17.62 5.91 2.96
C VAL A 8 -16.85 6.70 1.91
N ALA A 9 -15.54 6.62 1.92
CA ALA A 9 -14.66 7.17 0.88
C ALA A 9 -13.36 6.37 0.79
N ALA A 10 -12.82 6.25 -0.44
CA ALA A 10 -11.60 5.49 -0.72
C ALA A 10 -10.85 6.11 -1.91
N LYS A 11 -9.78 6.86 -1.66
CA LYS A 11 -9.00 7.61 -2.67
C LYS A 11 -7.51 7.39 -2.54
N ARG A 12 -6.81 7.61 -3.64
CA ARG A 12 -5.34 7.60 -3.70
C ARG A 12 -4.81 8.64 -4.67
N THR A 13 -3.57 9.02 -4.53
CA THR A 13 -2.85 9.74 -5.58
C THR A 13 -2.48 8.79 -6.73
N PRO A 14 -2.09 9.28 -7.89
CA PRO A 14 -1.26 8.49 -8.81
C PRO A 14 -0.01 7.98 -8.08
N ILE A 15 0.57 6.89 -8.55
CA ILE A 15 1.85 6.39 -8.07
C ILE A 15 2.96 6.89 -8.99
N GLY A 16 3.92 7.64 -8.41
CA GLY A 16 5.13 8.11 -9.10
C GLY A 16 6.21 7.05 -9.09
N SER A 17 6.99 7.00 -10.16
CA SER A 17 8.21 6.19 -10.22
C SER A 17 9.33 6.82 -9.38
N PHE A 18 10.34 6.03 -9.03
CA PHE A 18 11.56 6.55 -8.39
C PHE A 18 12.19 7.69 -9.20
N GLN A 19 12.44 8.82 -8.55
CA GLN A 19 12.92 10.06 -9.19
C GLN A 19 12.01 10.54 -10.35
N GLY A 20 10.72 10.17 -10.30
CA GLY A 20 9.73 10.47 -11.34
C GLY A 20 8.90 11.73 -11.07
N ALA A 21 7.67 11.71 -11.58
CA ALA A 21 6.77 12.87 -11.58
C ALA A 21 6.46 13.42 -10.18
N LEU A 22 6.37 12.54 -9.16
CA LEU A 22 6.03 12.94 -7.78
C LEU A 22 7.26 13.18 -6.88
N ALA A 23 8.47 12.96 -7.37
CA ALA A 23 9.71 12.99 -6.57
C ALA A 23 9.94 14.32 -5.80
N SER A 24 9.50 15.45 -6.36
CA SER A 24 9.67 16.78 -5.76
C SER A 24 8.53 17.19 -4.84
N THR A 25 7.51 16.36 -4.66
CA THR A 25 6.34 16.66 -3.82
C THR A 25 6.58 16.13 -2.42
N ASP A 26 6.43 16.96 -1.41
CA ASP A 26 6.55 16.52 -0.02
C ASP A 26 5.60 15.33 0.25
N VAL A 27 6.07 14.33 1.01
CA VAL A 27 5.25 13.18 1.39
C VAL A 27 3.95 13.59 2.10
N THR A 28 4.02 14.63 2.94
CA THR A 28 2.86 15.16 3.67
C THR A 28 1.89 15.93 2.76
N GLU A 29 2.35 16.44 1.61
CA GLU A 29 1.49 17.01 0.59
C GLU A 29 0.76 15.93 -0.21
N LEU A 30 1.44 14.83 -0.54
CA LEU A 30 0.79 13.66 -1.13
C LEU A 30 -0.30 13.12 -0.20
N GLY A 31 0.00 12.97 1.10
CA GLY A 31 -0.97 12.58 2.12
C GLY A 31 -2.17 13.52 2.19
N ALA A 32 -1.93 14.83 2.16
CA ALA A 32 -2.99 15.84 2.15
C ALA A 32 -3.91 15.71 0.93
N LYS A 33 -3.35 15.44 -0.27
CA LYS A 33 -4.13 15.23 -1.49
C LYS A 33 -5.05 14.01 -1.38
N ALA A 34 -4.57 12.91 -0.84
CA ALA A 34 -5.40 11.72 -0.62
C ALA A 34 -6.54 12.01 0.38
N ILE A 35 -6.23 12.69 1.50
CA ILE A 35 -7.23 13.11 2.50
C ILE A 35 -8.28 14.04 1.87
N GLN A 36 -7.86 15.07 1.13
CA GLN A 36 -8.77 16.00 0.43
C GLN A 36 -9.70 15.25 -0.54
N GLY A 37 -9.15 14.28 -1.29
CA GLY A 37 -9.95 13.47 -2.19
C GLY A 37 -11.00 12.62 -1.48
N ALA A 38 -10.63 11.99 -0.37
CA ALA A 38 -11.56 11.19 0.44
C ALA A 38 -12.67 12.07 1.07
N LEU A 39 -12.33 13.26 1.56
CA LEU A 39 -13.31 14.22 2.08
C LEU A 39 -14.27 14.69 0.99
N ALA A 40 -13.76 15.02 -0.19
CA ALA A 40 -14.58 15.42 -1.32
C ALA A 40 -15.56 14.32 -1.79
N GLU A 41 -15.15 13.05 -1.72
CA GLU A 41 -16.00 11.91 -2.05
C GLU A 41 -17.12 11.69 -1.02
N SER A 42 -16.75 11.68 0.28
CA SER A 42 -17.72 11.42 1.35
C SER A 42 -18.69 12.56 1.59
N GLN A 43 -18.29 13.81 1.29
CA GLN A 43 -18.99 15.05 1.65
C GLN A 43 -19.25 15.21 3.15
N LEU A 44 -18.54 14.44 3.99
CA LEU A 44 -18.63 14.56 5.44
C LEU A 44 -18.03 15.88 5.91
N ASP A 45 -18.71 16.55 6.82
CA ASP A 45 -18.19 17.74 7.48
C ASP A 45 -16.87 17.41 8.22
N VAL A 46 -15.81 18.12 7.88
CA VAL A 46 -14.47 17.93 8.43
C VAL A 46 -14.43 18.05 9.96
N HIS A 47 -15.36 18.81 10.56
CA HIS A 47 -15.48 18.96 12.02
C HIS A 47 -16.02 17.70 12.72
N LYS A 48 -16.50 16.72 11.98
CA LYS A 48 -17.05 15.45 12.47
C LYS A 48 -16.03 14.30 12.44
N ILE A 49 -14.82 14.57 11.96
CA ILE A 49 -13.72 13.61 12.02
C ILE A 49 -13.09 13.65 13.41
N ASP A 50 -12.97 12.49 14.05
CA ASP A 50 -12.39 12.35 15.39
C ASP A 50 -10.86 12.24 15.34
N GLU A 51 -10.31 11.46 14.38
CA GLU A 51 -8.87 11.19 14.30
C GLU A 51 -8.39 10.99 12.84
N VAL A 52 -7.11 11.29 12.60
CA VAL A 52 -6.40 11.02 11.34
C VAL A 52 -5.22 10.09 11.62
N LEU A 53 -5.24 8.91 11.02
CA LEU A 53 -4.20 7.89 11.11
C LEU A 53 -3.50 7.75 9.77
N MET A 54 -2.19 8.07 9.68
CA MET A 54 -1.43 7.95 8.43
C MET A 54 -0.18 7.09 8.62
N GLY A 55 -0.05 6.08 7.76
CA GLY A 55 1.18 5.31 7.62
C GLY A 55 2.29 6.14 6.95
N CYS A 56 3.51 6.07 7.49
CA CYS A 56 4.71 6.64 6.89
C CYS A 56 5.93 5.88 7.42
N VAL A 57 6.71 5.28 6.54
CA VAL A 57 7.82 4.38 6.92
C VAL A 57 9.15 5.13 6.96
N LEU A 58 9.33 6.10 6.08
CA LEU A 58 10.57 6.83 5.88
C LEU A 58 10.43 8.30 6.32
N PRO A 59 10.24 8.57 7.64
CA PRO A 59 9.94 9.90 8.14
C PRO A 59 11.18 10.79 8.37
N ALA A 60 12.41 10.27 8.17
CA ALA A 60 13.60 11.08 8.37
C ALA A 60 13.62 12.31 7.43
N GLY A 61 13.86 13.48 7.99
CA GLY A 61 13.86 14.74 7.22
C GLY A 61 12.48 15.32 6.89
N VAL A 62 11.38 14.60 7.14
CA VAL A 62 10.00 15.06 6.86
C VAL A 62 9.55 16.13 7.88
N GLY A 63 10.18 16.17 9.03
CA GLY A 63 9.79 17.04 10.13
C GLY A 63 8.91 16.32 11.15
N GLN A 64 8.42 17.08 12.13
CA GLN A 64 7.66 16.54 13.24
C GLN A 64 6.24 16.11 12.81
N ALA A 65 5.80 14.94 13.28
CA ALA A 65 4.42 14.46 13.14
C ALA A 65 3.86 14.48 11.69
N PRO A 66 4.36 13.65 10.77
CA PRO A 66 3.97 13.68 9.36
C PRO A 66 2.45 13.60 9.13
N ALA A 67 1.71 12.75 9.86
CA ALA A 67 0.24 12.67 9.76
C ALA A 67 -0.43 13.99 10.11
N ARG A 68 0.08 14.69 11.13
CA ARG A 68 -0.42 16.01 11.53
C ARG A 68 -0.17 17.06 10.45
N GLN A 69 1.01 17.03 9.82
CA GLN A 69 1.32 17.92 8.71
C GLN A 69 0.37 17.65 7.53
N ALA A 70 0.14 16.40 7.16
CA ALA A 70 -0.78 16.04 6.09
C ALA A 70 -2.22 16.51 6.38
N SER A 71 -2.71 16.29 7.61
CA SER A 71 -4.01 16.76 8.07
C SER A 71 -4.16 18.28 7.94
N LEU A 72 -3.19 19.06 8.43
CA LEU A 72 -3.23 20.51 8.35
C LEU A 72 -3.10 21.04 6.91
N LYS A 73 -2.27 20.41 6.07
CA LYS A 73 -2.17 20.73 4.64
C LYS A 73 -3.46 20.37 3.89
N ALA A 74 -4.24 19.41 4.39
CA ALA A 74 -5.57 19.07 3.89
C ALA A 74 -6.68 20.02 4.40
N GLU A 75 -6.30 21.09 5.12
CA GLU A 75 -7.20 22.09 5.70
C GLU A 75 -8.14 21.51 6.77
N MET A 76 -7.73 20.41 7.44
CA MET A 76 -8.48 19.84 8.55
C MET A 76 -8.43 20.74 9.79
N PRO A 77 -9.49 20.70 10.63
CA PRO A 77 -9.52 21.43 11.90
C PRO A 77 -8.33 21.11 12.81
N GLN A 78 -7.77 22.13 13.45
CA GLN A 78 -6.62 21.96 14.35
C GLN A 78 -6.95 21.15 15.63
N SER A 79 -8.21 20.96 15.95
CA SER A 79 -8.69 20.18 17.10
C SER A 79 -8.57 18.67 16.89
N ILE A 80 -8.41 18.19 15.63
CA ILE A 80 -8.39 16.76 15.33
C ILE A 80 -7.05 16.16 15.72
N GLY A 81 -7.06 15.04 16.44
CA GLY A 81 -5.90 14.23 16.78
C GLY A 81 -5.30 13.57 15.52
N CYS A 82 -3.97 13.42 15.47
CA CYS A 82 -3.30 12.80 14.33
C CYS A 82 -2.20 11.87 14.78
N THR A 83 -2.16 10.65 14.24
CA THR A 83 -1.14 9.64 14.57
C THR A 83 -0.40 9.19 13.31
N THR A 84 0.93 9.26 13.35
CA THR A 84 1.79 8.65 12.33
C THR A 84 2.18 7.25 12.75
N LEU A 85 2.01 6.26 11.86
CA LEU A 85 2.25 4.86 12.14
C LEU A 85 3.30 4.27 11.20
N ASN A 86 4.18 3.44 11.74
CA ASN A 86 5.10 2.62 10.98
C ASN A 86 4.91 1.13 11.31
N LYS A 87 4.50 0.34 10.33
CA LYS A 87 4.51 -1.11 10.29
C LYS A 87 5.07 -1.58 8.94
N VAL A 88 6.16 -0.94 8.50
CA VAL A 88 6.79 -1.16 7.19
C VAL A 88 5.72 -1.18 6.08
N CYS A 89 5.74 -2.14 5.15
CA CYS A 89 4.78 -2.24 4.04
C CYS A 89 3.31 -2.27 4.50
N GLY A 90 3.04 -2.76 5.71
CA GLY A 90 1.71 -2.86 6.31
C GLY A 90 1.15 -1.59 6.92
N SER A 91 1.90 -0.48 6.93
CA SER A 91 1.53 0.75 7.64
C SER A 91 0.15 1.26 7.24
N GLY A 92 -0.12 1.42 5.95
CA GLY A 92 -1.40 1.92 5.44
C GLY A 92 -2.59 0.99 5.71
N MET A 93 -2.38 -0.33 5.77
CA MET A 93 -3.45 -1.27 6.16
C MET A 93 -3.65 -1.27 7.69
N LYS A 94 -2.57 -1.12 8.44
CA LYS A 94 -2.66 -1.06 9.91
C LYS A 94 -3.41 0.17 10.40
N THR A 95 -3.34 1.31 9.70
CA THR A 95 -4.18 2.47 10.01
C THR A 95 -5.67 2.16 9.87
N VAL A 96 -6.07 1.41 8.85
CA VAL A 96 -7.45 0.94 8.65
C VAL A 96 -7.89 0.01 9.78
N MET A 97 -7.04 -0.93 10.19
CA MET A 97 -7.32 -1.83 11.32
C MET A 97 -7.50 -1.07 12.63
N LEU A 98 -6.64 -0.08 12.91
CA LEU A 98 -6.76 0.73 14.13
C LEU A 98 -8.00 1.63 14.10
N ALA A 99 -8.35 2.20 12.93
CA ALA A 99 -9.58 2.95 12.76
C ALA A 99 -10.81 2.08 13.03
N TYR A 100 -10.81 0.84 12.51
CA TYR A 100 -11.84 -0.15 12.82
C TYR A 100 -11.93 -0.41 14.32
N ASP A 101 -10.81 -0.63 15.02
CA ASP A 101 -10.78 -0.90 16.46
C ASP A 101 -11.29 0.30 17.27
N LEU A 102 -10.93 1.53 16.91
CA LEU A 102 -11.42 2.75 17.57
C LEU A 102 -12.94 2.89 17.43
N ILE A 103 -13.47 2.62 16.24
CA ILE A 103 -14.91 2.65 15.97
C ILE A 103 -15.62 1.53 16.75
N GLN A 104 -15.13 0.30 16.67
CA GLN A 104 -15.73 -0.86 17.34
C GLN A 104 -15.68 -0.76 18.88
N SER A 105 -14.74 0.00 19.44
CA SER A 105 -14.65 0.28 20.88
C SER A 105 -15.48 1.49 21.32
N GLY A 106 -16.07 2.24 20.38
CA GLY A 106 -16.85 3.45 20.67
C GLY A 106 -15.99 4.67 21.05
N ASN A 107 -14.67 4.62 20.76
CA ASN A 107 -13.77 5.74 21.03
C ASN A 107 -13.75 6.77 19.86
N ALA A 108 -14.28 6.42 18.70
CA ALA A 108 -14.44 7.31 17.56
C ALA A 108 -15.69 6.92 16.75
N HIS A 109 -16.28 7.88 16.06
CA HIS A 109 -17.39 7.68 15.14
C HIS A 109 -16.95 7.81 13.68
N ALA A 110 -15.96 8.66 13.40
CA ALA A 110 -15.41 8.89 12.06
C ALA A 110 -13.89 9.05 12.09
N VAL A 111 -13.17 8.25 11.34
CA VAL A 111 -11.70 8.24 11.31
C VAL A 111 -11.21 8.27 9.86
N ILE A 112 -10.22 9.13 9.58
CA ILE A 112 -9.45 9.06 8.35
C ILE A 112 -8.28 8.11 8.58
N ALA A 113 -8.21 7.05 7.77
CA ALA A 113 -7.11 6.09 7.77
C ALA A 113 -6.43 6.05 6.41
N GLY A 114 -5.12 6.17 6.38
CA GLY A 114 -4.39 6.21 5.13
C GLY A 114 -2.91 5.87 5.28
N GLY A 115 -2.18 6.17 4.23
CA GLY A 115 -0.72 6.07 4.22
C GLY A 115 -0.13 6.93 3.12
N MET A 116 1.12 7.31 3.31
CA MET A 116 1.86 8.18 2.40
C MET A 116 3.32 7.80 2.42
N GLU A 117 3.97 7.86 1.26
CA GLU A 117 5.41 7.66 1.13
C GLU A 117 5.96 8.47 -0.03
N ASN A 118 7.11 9.08 0.16
CA ASN A 118 7.94 9.58 -0.93
C ASN A 118 9.33 8.98 -0.78
N MET A 119 9.54 7.84 -1.44
CA MET A 119 10.81 7.12 -1.36
C MET A 119 11.91 7.85 -2.13
N SER A 120 11.54 8.63 -3.16
CA SER A 120 12.46 9.43 -3.97
C SER A 120 13.17 10.53 -3.16
N SER A 121 12.52 11.08 -2.16
CA SER A 121 13.05 12.16 -1.31
C SER A 121 13.68 11.69 -0.01
N SER A 122 13.78 10.38 0.20
CA SER A 122 14.37 9.79 1.40
C SER A 122 15.83 10.20 1.55
N PRO A 123 16.25 10.76 2.73
CA PRO A 123 17.58 11.30 2.91
C PRO A 123 18.61 10.22 3.21
N TYR A 124 19.87 10.63 3.20
CA TYR A 124 20.98 9.85 3.72
C TYR A 124 21.26 10.13 5.19
N LEU A 125 21.71 9.14 5.94
CA LEU A 125 21.91 9.18 7.38
C LEU A 125 23.39 9.12 7.76
N LEU A 126 23.78 9.88 8.78
CA LEU A 126 25.09 9.86 9.39
C LEU A 126 24.97 9.48 10.88
N LYS A 127 25.01 8.19 11.20
CA LYS A 127 24.72 7.67 12.55
C LYS A 127 25.59 8.23 13.66
N LYS A 128 26.91 8.38 13.42
CA LYS A 128 27.88 8.85 14.43
C LYS A 128 28.15 10.34 14.42
N ALA A 129 27.41 11.11 13.62
CA ALA A 129 27.65 12.54 13.49
C ALA A 129 27.51 13.30 14.82
N ARG A 130 26.59 12.88 15.70
CA ARG A 130 26.38 13.50 17.02
C ARG A 130 27.55 13.34 17.97
N ASP A 131 28.27 12.22 17.88
CA ASP A 131 29.46 11.94 18.70
C ASP A 131 30.75 12.53 18.08
N GLY A 132 30.63 13.14 16.90
CA GLY A 132 31.74 13.65 16.09
C GLY A 132 32.64 12.53 15.54
N PHE A 133 32.81 12.41 14.26
CA PHE A 133 33.62 11.39 13.58
C PHE A 133 35.09 11.40 14.04
N ARG A 134 35.35 10.87 15.24
CA ARG A 134 36.60 11.10 15.99
C ARG A 134 37.83 10.48 15.36
N LEU A 135 37.69 9.31 14.67
CA LEU A 135 38.79 8.59 14.05
C LEU A 135 38.28 7.61 12.97
N GLY A 136 38.96 7.57 11.83
CA GLY A 136 38.68 6.64 10.73
C GLY A 136 37.57 7.11 9.79
N HIS A 137 37.22 6.24 8.83
CA HIS A 137 36.15 6.48 7.86
C HIS A 137 34.80 6.11 8.45
N GLU A 138 33.74 6.80 8.03
CA GLU A 138 32.34 6.51 8.38
C GLU A 138 31.50 6.36 7.12
N GLN A 139 30.42 5.60 7.23
CA GLN A 139 29.49 5.34 6.12
C GLN A 139 28.33 6.32 6.16
N VAL A 140 27.91 6.74 4.98
CA VAL A 140 26.64 7.42 4.75
C VAL A 140 25.62 6.36 4.35
N LEU A 141 24.54 6.20 5.12
CA LEU A 141 23.52 5.18 4.91
C LEU A 141 22.34 5.80 4.19
N ASP A 142 21.86 5.12 3.16
CA ASP A 142 20.59 5.48 2.52
C ASP A 142 19.44 5.07 3.44
N HIS A 143 18.63 6.04 3.90
CA HIS A 143 17.49 5.81 4.80
C HIS A 143 16.48 4.83 4.19
N MET A 144 16.22 4.96 2.88
CA MET A 144 15.27 4.11 2.18
C MET A 144 15.68 2.62 2.23
N PHE A 145 16.97 2.35 1.99
CA PHE A 145 17.50 0.99 2.10
C PHE A 145 17.57 0.54 3.55
N TYR A 146 18.18 1.34 4.40
CA TYR A 146 18.52 0.93 5.77
C TYR A 146 17.29 0.68 6.66
N ASP A 147 16.26 1.53 6.54
CA ASP A 147 15.07 1.44 7.39
C ASP A 147 13.83 0.87 6.66
N GLY A 148 13.88 0.74 5.31
CA GLY A 148 12.74 0.29 4.52
C GLY A 148 12.94 -1.02 3.75
N LEU A 149 14.13 -1.23 3.13
CA LEU A 149 14.35 -2.31 2.15
C LEU A 149 15.40 -3.34 2.57
N GLN A 150 16.06 -3.13 3.70
CA GLN A 150 17.08 -4.01 4.25
C GLN A 150 16.58 -4.68 5.53
N ASP A 151 16.80 -5.98 5.65
CA ASP A 151 16.48 -6.72 6.86
C ASP A 151 17.37 -6.28 8.03
N ALA A 152 16.77 -6.04 9.18
CA ALA A 152 17.47 -5.56 10.36
C ALA A 152 18.30 -6.64 11.08
N TYR A 153 18.04 -7.91 10.81
CA TYR A 153 18.65 -9.04 11.53
C TYR A 153 19.84 -9.63 10.78
N GLN A 154 19.71 -9.85 9.48
CA GLN A 154 20.74 -10.43 8.62
C GLN A 154 21.47 -9.37 7.77
N GLY A 155 20.89 -8.16 7.64
CA GLY A 155 21.46 -7.10 6.82
C GLY A 155 21.27 -7.30 5.31
N GLU A 156 20.47 -8.29 4.91
CA GLU A 156 20.20 -8.59 3.51
C GLU A 156 19.06 -7.72 2.95
N LEU A 157 19.09 -7.49 1.64
CA LEU A 157 17.97 -6.82 0.96
C LEU A 157 16.78 -7.77 0.85
N MET A 158 15.56 -7.22 0.90
CA MET A 158 14.31 -7.99 0.80
C MET A 158 14.27 -8.93 -0.41
N GLY A 159 14.87 -8.52 -1.54
CA GLY A 159 14.94 -9.35 -2.75
C GLY A 159 15.78 -10.62 -2.62
N VAL A 160 16.75 -10.68 -1.68
CA VAL A 160 17.51 -11.89 -1.39
C VAL A 160 16.59 -12.97 -0.80
N PHE A 161 15.67 -12.58 0.08
CA PHE A 161 14.68 -13.53 0.63
C PHE A 161 13.64 -13.95 -0.41
N ALA A 162 13.31 -13.06 -1.37
CA ALA A 162 12.47 -13.44 -2.50
C ALA A 162 13.15 -14.49 -3.40
N GLU A 163 14.47 -14.39 -3.64
CA GLU A 163 15.26 -15.44 -4.32
C GLU A 163 15.21 -16.76 -3.54
N GLN A 164 15.44 -16.73 -2.23
CA GLN A 164 15.38 -17.92 -1.37
C GLN A 164 14.00 -18.58 -1.43
N THR A 165 12.92 -17.77 -1.44
CA THR A 165 11.55 -18.27 -1.58
C THR A 165 11.32 -18.89 -2.96
N ALA A 166 11.76 -18.22 -4.04
CA ALA A 166 11.66 -18.77 -5.38
C ALA A 166 12.38 -20.13 -5.50
N GLN A 167 13.57 -20.23 -4.96
CA GLN A 167 14.33 -21.46 -4.94
C GLN A 167 13.66 -22.56 -4.09
N LYS A 168 13.27 -22.24 -2.85
CA LYS A 168 12.65 -23.19 -1.89
C LYS A 168 11.36 -23.79 -2.42
N TYR A 169 10.52 -22.98 -3.08
CA TYR A 169 9.20 -23.38 -3.56
C TYR A 169 9.13 -23.60 -5.08
N GLN A 170 10.30 -23.60 -5.74
CA GLN A 170 10.47 -23.95 -7.16
C GLN A 170 9.68 -23.03 -8.12
N PHE A 171 9.75 -21.74 -7.90
CA PHE A 171 9.29 -20.74 -8.87
C PHE A 171 10.42 -20.40 -9.82
N SER A 172 10.24 -20.68 -11.11
CA SER A 172 11.25 -20.37 -12.11
C SER A 172 11.28 -18.88 -12.45
N ARG A 173 12.37 -18.42 -13.04
CA ARG A 173 12.49 -17.07 -13.59
C ARG A 173 11.38 -16.77 -14.58
N GLU A 174 11.10 -17.71 -15.48
CA GLU A 174 10.07 -17.57 -16.52
C GLU A 174 8.68 -17.41 -15.89
N SER A 175 8.38 -18.15 -14.81
CA SER A 175 7.08 -18.03 -14.15
C SER A 175 6.92 -16.66 -13.47
N MET A 176 7.97 -16.15 -12.81
CA MET A 176 7.96 -14.84 -12.17
C MET A 176 7.85 -13.70 -13.19
N ASP A 177 8.55 -13.84 -14.33
CA ASP A 177 8.46 -12.87 -15.43
C ASP A 177 7.07 -12.91 -16.10
N ALA A 178 6.47 -14.08 -16.26
CA ALA A 178 5.09 -14.21 -16.78
C ALA A 178 4.08 -13.51 -15.86
N TRP A 179 4.24 -13.63 -14.54
CA TRP A 179 3.43 -12.88 -13.59
C TRP A 179 3.59 -11.36 -13.76
N ALA A 180 4.84 -10.89 -13.82
CA ALA A 180 5.13 -9.47 -14.02
C ALA A 180 4.58 -8.93 -15.35
N GLN A 181 4.67 -9.71 -16.43
CA GLN A 181 4.06 -9.38 -17.73
C GLN A 181 2.54 -9.28 -17.62
N GLN A 182 1.90 -10.22 -16.94
CA GLN A 182 0.45 -10.19 -16.71
C GLN A 182 0.05 -8.97 -15.88
N SER A 183 0.76 -8.69 -14.76
CA SER A 183 0.52 -7.52 -13.91
C SER A 183 0.62 -6.23 -14.72
N LEU A 184 1.68 -6.09 -15.53
CA LEU A 184 1.88 -4.91 -16.38
C LEU A 184 0.78 -4.77 -17.45
N THR A 185 0.43 -5.87 -18.12
CA THR A 185 -0.63 -5.87 -19.14
C THR A 185 -1.97 -5.45 -18.54
N ARG A 186 -2.32 -6.00 -17.37
CA ARG A 186 -3.55 -5.63 -16.64
C ARG A 186 -3.55 -4.16 -16.24
N ALA A 187 -2.43 -3.63 -15.73
CA ALA A 187 -2.32 -2.23 -15.34
C ALA A 187 -2.45 -1.28 -16.54
N GLN A 188 -1.79 -1.59 -17.66
CA GLN A 188 -1.90 -0.80 -18.90
C GLN A 188 -3.34 -0.80 -19.43
N GLN A 189 -4.00 -1.95 -19.47
CA GLN A 189 -5.40 -2.05 -19.87
C GLN A 189 -6.34 -1.29 -18.93
N ALA A 190 -6.11 -1.37 -17.61
CA ALA A 190 -6.89 -0.65 -16.63
C ALA A 190 -6.78 0.88 -16.79
N ILE A 191 -5.58 1.39 -17.08
CA ILE A 191 -5.34 2.81 -17.39
C ILE A 191 -6.05 3.20 -18.70
N GLU A 192 -5.87 2.43 -19.77
CA GLU A 192 -6.48 2.69 -21.06
C GLU A 192 -8.01 2.73 -21.00
N GLN A 193 -8.60 1.81 -20.23
CA GLN A 193 -10.05 1.73 -20.01
C GLN A 193 -10.55 2.75 -18.97
N GLY A 194 -9.66 3.48 -18.31
CA GLY A 194 -10.02 4.48 -17.30
C GLY A 194 -10.54 3.90 -15.99
N LEU A 195 -10.20 2.64 -15.66
CA LEU A 195 -10.72 1.94 -14.48
C LEU A 195 -10.21 2.53 -13.16
N PHE A 196 -9.11 3.29 -13.18
CA PHE A 196 -8.57 3.96 -12.00
C PHE A 196 -9.09 5.40 -11.80
N LYS A 197 -9.86 5.95 -12.74
CA LYS A 197 -10.29 7.37 -12.68
C LYS A 197 -11.08 7.72 -11.43
N GLU A 198 -11.90 6.81 -10.94
CA GLU A 198 -12.71 7.06 -9.75
C GLU A 198 -11.91 6.97 -8.44
N GLU A 199 -10.79 6.24 -8.43
CA GLU A 199 -9.96 6.10 -7.23
C GLU A 199 -8.82 7.13 -7.16
N ILE A 200 -8.36 7.67 -8.29
CA ILE A 200 -7.23 8.59 -8.37
C ILE A 200 -7.67 10.05 -8.15
N VAL A 201 -6.96 10.72 -7.24
CA VAL A 201 -7.01 12.17 -7.04
C VAL A 201 -5.82 12.79 -7.78
N PRO A 202 -6.03 13.62 -8.79
CA PRO A 202 -4.95 14.26 -9.52
C PRO A 202 -4.04 15.09 -8.62
N VAL A 203 -2.72 15.05 -8.91
CA VAL A 203 -1.71 15.84 -8.20
C VAL A 203 -1.13 16.89 -9.13
N ASN A 204 -1.24 18.16 -8.76
CA ASN A 204 -0.67 19.26 -9.51
C ASN A 204 0.76 19.54 -9.04
N ILE A 205 1.74 19.35 -9.93
CA ILE A 205 3.15 19.56 -9.66
C ILE A 205 3.58 20.93 -10.17
N LYS A 206 4.02 21.78 -9.27
CA LYS A 206 4.58 23.10 -9.60
C LYS A 206 6.07 23.01 -9.82
N SER A 207 6.55 23.48 -10.95
CA SER A 207 7.96 23.53 -11.28
C SER A 207 8.35 24.89 -11.86
N ARG A 208 9.63 25.14 -12.00
CA ARG A 208 10.11 26.37 -12.72
C ARG A 208 9.65 26.43 -14.19
N ARG A 209 9.24 25.30 -14.78
CA ARG A 209 8.77 25.17 -16.17
C ARG A 209 7.25 25.30 -16.32
N GLY A 210 6.54 25.49 -15.22
CA GLY A 210 5.08 25.56 -15.15
C GLY A 210 4.46 24.49 -14.24
N GLU A 211 3.17 24.30 -14.39
CA GLU A 211 2.38 23.32 -13.65
C GLU A 211 2.12 22.08 -14.54
N THR A 212 2.21 20.90 -13.94
CA THR A 212 1.89 19.63 -14.59
C THR A 212 0.90 18.87 -13.73
N LEU A 213 -0.24 18.48 -14.30
CA LEU A 213 -1.22 17.65 -13.63
C LEU A 213 -0.89 16.18 -13.86
N VAL A 214 -0.59 15.44 -12.81
CA VAL A 214 -0.36 13.99 -12.84
C VAL A 214 -1.69 13.30 -12.51
N VAL A 215 -2.19 12.49 -13.44
CA VAL A 215 -3.52 11.86 -13.36
C VAL A 215 -3.48 10.34 -13.42
N ASP A 216 -2.39 9.75 -13.88
CA ASP A 216 -2.22 8.31 -14.06
C ASP A 216 -0.99 7.81 -13.30
N ASP A 217 -0.97 6.52 -13.00
CA ASP A 217 0.19 5.82 -12.46
C ASP A 217 1.31 5.84 -13.51
N GLU A 218 2.49 6.27 -13.09
CA GLU A 218 3.59 6.61 -14.00
C GLU A 218 4.30 5.38 -14.57
N GLN A 219 4.49 4.34 -13.75
CA GLN A 219 5.31 3.18 -14.09
C GLN A 219 4.77 2.37 -15.27
N PRO A 220 3.47 2.04 -15.38
CA PRO A 220 2.97 1.19 -16.45
C PRO A 220 3.18 1.78 -17.85
N SER A 221 3.15 3.10 -17.99
CA SER A 221 3.37 3.78 -19.28
C SER A 221 4.83 3.75 -19.74
N LYS A 222 5.78 3.52 -18.83
CA LYS A 222 7.23 3.52 -19.10
C LYS A 222 7.77 2.12 -19.39
N LEU A 223 7.03 1.08 -19.05
CA LEU A 223 7.49 -0.30 -19.16
C LEU A 223 7.03 -0.95 -20.48
N ASP A 224 7.92 -1.77 -21.02
CA ASP A 224 7.69 -2.59 -22.21
C ASP A 224 7.66 -4.07 -21.81
N VAL A 225 6.49 -4.71 -21.93
CA VAL A 225 6.25 -6.12 -21.59
C VAL A 225 7.28 -7.05 -22.24
N THR A 226 7.70 -6.75 -23.46
CA THR A 226 8.62 -7.59 -24.24
C THR A 226 10.05 -7.59 -23.68
N LYS A 227 10.41 -6.57 -22.92
CA LYS A 227 11.75 -6.45 -22.30
C LYS A 227 11.90 -7.19 -20.99
N ILE A 228 10.81 -7.57 -20.33
CA ILE A 228 10.84 -8.22 -19.01
C ILE A 228 11.76 -9.44 -19.00
N PRO A 229 11.66 -10.41 -19.95
CA PRO A 229 12.52 -11.60 -19.93
C PRO A 229 14.02 -11.31 -20.18
N THR A 230 14.35 -10.11 -20.69
CA THR A 230 15.75 -9.74 -21.00
C THR A 230 16.48 -9.08 -19.83
N LEU A 231 15.79 -8.77 -18.75
CA LEU A 231 16.38 -8.10 -17.58
C LEU A 231 17.35 -9.01 -16.84
N ARG A 232 18.40 -8.41 -16.28
CA ARG A 232 19.36 -9.14 -15.45
C ARG A 232 18.81 -9.37 -14.04
N PRO A 233 19.19 -10.47 -13.38
CA PRO A 233 18.92 -10.66 -11.96
C PRO A 233 19.41 -9.47 -11.14
N ALA A 234 18.65 -9.10 -10.11
CA ALA A 234 18.93 -7.90 -9.31
C ALA A 234 19.60 -8.21 -7.95
N PHE A 235 19.36 -9.40 -7.39
CA PHE A 235 19.75 -9.72 -6.01
C PHE A 235 20.74 -10.90 -5.89
N ALA A 236 20.87 -11.72 -6.92
CA ALA A 236 21.86 -12.81 -6.98
C ALA A 236 22.39 -12.96 -8.41
N LYS A 237 23.65 -13.35 -8.55
CA LYS A 237 24.30 -13.45 -9.88
C LYS A 237 23.55 -14.35 -10.87
N ASP A 238 23.05 -15.48 -10.39
CA ASP A 238 22.32 -16.48 -11.18
C ASP A 238 20.86 -16.60 -10.66
N GLY A 239 20.31 -15.51 -10.14
CA GLY A 239 18.96 -15.45 -9.57
C GLY A 239 17.85 -15.31 -10.59
N GLY A 240 16.63 -15.43 -10.12
CA GLY A 240 15.40 -15.25 -10.91
C GLY A 240 14.70 -13.90 -10.67
N VAL A 241 15.01 -13.23 -9.56
CA VAL A 241 14.35 -11.97 -9.20
C VAL A 241 15.00 -10.80 -9.91
N THR A 242 14.19 -10.01 -10.62
CA THR A 242 14.61 -8.87 -11.43
C THR A 242 13.88 -7.59 -11.01
N ALA A 243 14.27 -6.46 -11.57
CA ALA A 243 13.57 -5.21 -11.36
C ALA A 243 12.10 -5.24 -11.83
N ALA A 244 11.73 -6.08 -12.82
CA ALA A 244 10.37 -6.15 -13.32
C ALA A 244 9.46 -7.11 -12.53
N ASN A 245 10.00 -8.20 -11.99
CA ASN A 245 9.26 -9.14 -11.14
C ASN A 245 9.40 -8.81 -9.64
N SER A 246 9.90 -7.60 -9.34
CA SER A 246 9.89 -6.93 -8.05
C SER A 246 9.02 -5.67 -8.14
N SER A 247 8.46 -5.23 -7.03
CA SER A 247 7.82 -3.91 -6.99
C SER A 247 8.85 -2.79 -7.15
N SER A 248 8.47 -1.71 -7.83
CA SER A 248 9.34 -0.55 -7.97
C SER A 248 9.31 0.36 -6.74
N ILE A 249 10.43 1.02 -6.48
CA ILE A 249 10.52 2.16 -5.55
C ILE A 249 9.61 3.26 -6.06
N SER A 250 8.75 3.81 -5.20
CA SER A 250 7.62 4.63 -5.67
C SER A 250 7.22 5.69 -4.65
N ASP A 251 6.51 6.71 -5.15
CA ASP A 251 5.96 7.82 -4.38
C ASP A 251 4.43 7.82 -4.51
N GLY A 252 3.70 8.02 -3.40
CA GLY A 252 2.25 8.07 -3.45
C GLY A 252 1.59 8.07 -2.08
N ALA A 253 0.29 8.30 -2.07
CA ALA A 253 -0.54 8.29 -0.87
C ALA A 253 -1.94 7.75 -1.15
N SER A 254 -2.59 7.27 -0.10
CA SER A 254 -3.98 6.84 -0.13
C SER A 254 -4.67 7.16 1.19
N ALA A 255 -5.99 7.37 1.16
CA ALA A 255 -6.79 7.64 2.34
C ALA A 255 -8.21 7.11 2.18
N MET A 256 -8.79 6.66 3.28
CA MET A 256 -10.17 6.23 3.42
C MET A 256 -10.82 6.96 4.58
N ILE A 257 -12.14 7.12 4.53
CA ILE A 257 -12.94 7.55 5.65
C ILE A 257 -13.76 6.37 6.14
N LEU A 258 -13.53 5.99 7.40
CA LEU A 258 -14.26 4.94 8.09
C LEU A 258 -15.21 5.58 9.10
N VAL A 259 -16.44 5.06 9.17
CA VAL A 259 -17.44 5.55 10.11
C VAL A 259 -18.17 4.40 10.79
N ASP A 260 -18.67 4.67 12.00
CA ASP A 260 -19.70 3.85 12.62
C ASP A 260 -20.99 3.90 11.79
N SER A 261 -21.66 2.77 11.62
CA SER A 261 -22.85 2.69 10.76
C SER A 261 -24.03 3.53 11.27
N GLU A 262 -24.20 3.65 12.59
CA GLU A 262 -25.27 4.49 13.16
C GLU A 262 -24.97 5.96 12.90
N PHE A 263 -23.74 6.39 13.12
CA PHE A 263 -23.28 7.73 12.74
C PHE A 263 -23.41 7.96 11.23
N GLY A 264 -23.05 6.99 10.41
CA GLY A 264 -23.22 7.06 8.95
C GLY A 264 -24.67 7.30 8.52
N HIS A 265 -25.62 6.62 9.16
CA HIS A 265 -27.04 6.86 8.92
C HIS A 265 -27.49 8.27 9.35
N GLN A 266 -27.03 8.74 10.52
CA GLN A 266 -27.36 10.09 11.02
C GLN A 266 -26.87 11.19 10.08
N GLU A 267 -25.69 10.99 9.46
CA GLU A 267 -25.08 11.91 8.51
C GLU A 267 -25.51 11.69 7.05
N ASN A 268 -26.41 10.74 6.79
CA ASN A 268 -26.88 10.36 5.45
C ASN A 268 -25.74 9.93 4.50
N LEU A 269 -24.67 9.34 5.04
CA LEU A 269 -23.53 8.85 4.25
C LEU A 269 -23.90 7.57 3.50
N GLN A 270 -23.33 7.42 2.31
CA GLN A 270 -23.49 6.21 1.52
C GLN A 270 -22.26 5.33 1.68
N PRO A 271 -22.39 4.11 2.22
CA PRO A 271 -21.26 3.22 2.34
C PRO A 271 -20.82 2.69 0.97
N LEU A 272 -19.50 2.68 0.74
CA LEU A 272 -18.89 1.97 -0.39
C LEU A 272 -18.75 0.49 -0.07
N ALA A 273 -18.30 0.20 1.15
CA ALA A 273 -18.08 -1.14 1.69
C ALA A 273 -18.13 -1.12 3.21
N LYS A 274 -18.23 -2.30 3.82
CA LYS A 274 -18.01 -2.51 5.25
C LYS A 274 -16.79 -3.40 5.48
N ILE A 275 -16.10 -3.18 6.59
CA ILE A 275 -15.05 -4.08 7.06
C ILE A 275 -15.71 -5.24 7.80
N VAL A 276 -15.43 -6.47 7.35
CA VAL A 276 -15.96 -7.68 7.97
C VAL A 276 -15.05 -8.16 9.08
N ALA A 277 -13.76 -8.28 8.80
CA ALA A 277 -12.73 -8.67 9.75
C ALA A 277 -11.35 -8.31 9.24
N TYR A 278 -10.35 -8.42 10.12
CA TYR A 278 -8.94 -8.38 9.77
C TYR A 278 -8.13 -9.42 10.53
N SER A 279 -6.94 -9.70 10.02
CA SER A 279 -5.96 -10.58 10.64
C SER A 279 -4.54 -10.05 10.50
N THR A 280 -3.66 -10.55 11.34
CA THR A 280 -2.21 -10.36 11.26
C THR A 280 -1.53 -11.71 11.44
N HIS A 281 -0.36 -11.88 10.83
CA HIS A 281 0.48 -13.05 11.05
C HIS A 281 1.94 -12.61 11.15
N ALA A 282 2.73 -13.33 11.95
CA ALA A 282 4.17 -13.12 12.07
C ALA A 282 4.90 -14.45 12.09
N ARG A 283 6.08 -14.48 11.47
CA ARG A 283 6.95 -15.65 11.38
C ARG A 283 8.42 -15.24 11.30
N GLN A 284 9.30 -16.13 10.87
CA GLN A 284 10.73 -15.80 10.69
C GLN A 284 10.88 -14.62 9.71
N PRO A 285 11.78 -13.65 10.01
CA PRO A 285 11.95 -12.45 9.18
C PRO A 285 12.22 -12.75 7.70
N ASP A 286 13.01 -13.77 7.39
CA ASP A 286 13.35 -14.22 6.05
C ASP A 286 12.19 -14.93 5.32
N GLU A 287 11.12 -15.29 6.02
CA GLU A 287 9.92 -15.92 5.45
C GLU A 287 8.76 -14.92 5.22
N PHE A 288 9.04 -13.60 5.20
CA PHE A 288 8.00 -12.59 5.00
C PHE A 288 7.20 -12.78 3.70
N THR A 289 7.83 -13.32 2.66
CA THR A 289 7.24 -13.54 1.34
C THR A 289 6.04 -14.49 1.35
N ILE A 290 6.00 -15.43 2.29
CA ILE A 290 4.92 -16.40 2.42
C ILE A 290 3.93 -16.08 3.53
N ALA A 291 4.20 -15.07 4.34
CA ALA A 291 3.37 -14.68 5.47
C ALA A 291 1.91 -14.32 5.10
N PRO A 292 1.61 -13.72 3.90
CA PRO A 292 0.24 -13.43 3.49
C PRO A 292 -0.70 -14.63 3.50
N VAL A 293 -0.22 -15.83 3.15
CA VAL A 293 -1.04 -17.06 3.16
C VAL A 293 -1.66 -17.27 4.53
N PHE A 294 -0.87 -17.23 5.57
CA PHE A 294 -1.32 -17.49 6.95
C PHE A 294 -2.21 -16.37 7.51
N ALA A 295 -1.96 -15.13 7.09
CA ALA A 295 -2.86 -14.03 7.41
C ALA A 295 -4.22 -14.21 6.73
N ILE A 296 -4.25 -14.63 5.47
CA ILE A 296 -5.48 -14.90 4.72
C ILE A 296 -6.23 -16.10 5.33
N GLU A 297 -5.55 -17.22 5.63
CA GLU A 297 -6.17 -18.38 6.27
C GLU A 297 -6.85 -18.01 7.59
N SER A 298 -6.13 -17.28 8.48
CA SER A 298 -6.70 -16.78 9.73
C SER A 298 -7.88 -15.82 9.51
N LEU A 299 -7.87 -15.05 8.44
CA LEU A 299 -8.95 -14.14 8.08
C LEU A 299 -10.19 -14.90 7.61
N LEU A 300 -10.01 -15.90 6.75
CA LEU A 300 -11.11 -16.77 6.27
C LEU A 300 -11.77 -17.53 7.42
N GLU A 301 -10.97 -18.05 8.37
CA GLU A 301 -11.49 -18.66 9.60
C GLU A 301 -12.34 -17.68 10.41
N LYS A 302 -11.85 -16.44 10.61
CA LYS A 302 -12.60 -15.41 11.38
C LYS A 302 -13.90 -14.99 10.71
N THR A 303 -13.93 -14.92 9.39
CA THR A 303 -15.12 -14.52 8.62
C THR A 303 -16.10 -15.67 8.39
N GLY A 304 -15.63 -16.90 8.49
CA GLY A 304 -16.37 -18.09 8.08
C GLY A 304 -16.56 -18.17 6.55
N TRP A 305 -15.73 -17.44 5.79
CA TRP A 305 -15.78 -17.46 4.33
C TRP A 305 -14.93 -18.60 3.76
N GLU A 306 -15.47 -19.27 2.76
CA GLU A 306 -14.69 -20.13 1.89
C GLU A 306 -13.97 -19.28 0.81
N LYS A 307 -12.90 -19.80 0.24
CA LYS A 307 -12.17 -19.13 -0.86
C LYS A 307 -13.08 -18.80 -2.06
N SER A 308 -14.05 -19.65 -2.32
CA SER A 308 -15.06 -19.47 -3.38
C SER A 308 -16.04 -18.33 -3.13
N ASP A 309 -16.22 -17.91 -1.88
CA ASP A 309 -17.08 -16.79 -1.50
C ASP A 309 -16.44 -15.41 -1.83
N VAL A 310 -15.14 -15.40 -2.11
CA VAL A 310 -14.39 -14.16 -2.40
C VAL A 310 -14.38 -13.93 -3.91
N ASP A 311 -14.89 -12.78 -4.30
CA ASP A 311 -15.00 -12.39 -5.71
C ASP A 311 -13.66 -11.88 -6.26
N LEU A 312 -12.94 -11.04 -5.49
CA LEU A 312 -11.63 -10.48 -5.88
C LEU A 312 -10.63 -10.48 -4.71
N TRP A 313 -9.37 -10.64 -5.08
CA TRP A 313 -8.22 -10.62 -4.18
C TRP A 313 -7.24 -9.54 -4.59
N GLU A 314 -6.79 -8.73 -3.65
CA GLU A 314 -5.64 -7.83 -3.82
C GLU A 314 -4.50 -8.31 -2.92
N ILE A 315 -3.51 -8.96 -3.48
CA ILE A 315 -2.32 -9.45 -2.77
C ILE A 315 -1.13 -8.66 -3.27
N ASN A 316 -0.53 -7.83 -2.42
CA ASN A 316 0.53 -6.91 -2.82
C ASN A 316 1.74 -7.64 -3.40
N GLU A 317 2.14 -7.26 -4.60
CA GLU A 317 3.26 -7.82 -5.33
C GLU A 317 4.58 -7.12 -4.91
N ALA A 318 4.97 -7.23 -3.63
CA ALA A 318 6.32 -6.77 -3.26
C ALA A 318 7.39 -7.43 -4.15
N PHE A 319 7.14 -8.69 -4.48
CA PHE A 319 7.79 -9.49 -5.52
C PHE A 319 6.73 -10.39 -6.15
N ALA A 320 6.88 -10.76 -7.42
CA ALA A 320 5.97 -11.67 -8.11
C ALA A 320 5.79 -13.00 -7.35
N VAL A 321 6.87 -13.54 -6.79
CA VAL A 321 6.87 -14.79 -6.02
C VAL A 321 5.97 -14.74 -4.78
N VAL A 322 5.76 -13.57 -4.16
CA VAL A 322 4.86 -13.41 -3.00
C VAL A 322 3.43 -13.78 -3.38
N THR A 323 2.94 -13.17 -4.44
CA THR A 323 1.57 -13.38 -4.91
C THR A 323 1.41 -14.75 -5.54
N GLN A 324 2.40 -15.20 -6.33
CA GLN A 324 2.39 -16.56 -6.91
C GLN A 324 2.37 -17.64 -5.83
N TYR A 325 3.13 -17.46 -4.75
CA TYR A 325 3.09 -18.40 -3.63
C TYR A 325 1.71 -18.43 -2.98
N ALA A 326 1.11 -17.26 -2.75
CA ALA A 326 -0.24 -17.19 -2.17
C ALA A 326 -1.29 -17.85 -3.08
N VAL A 327 -1.25 -17.58 -4.39
CA VAL A 327 -2.14 -18.22 -5.39
C VAL A 327 -1.99 -19.75 -5.35
N LYS A 328 -0.75 -20.24 -5.37
CA LYS A 328 -0.46 -21.69 -5.35
C LYS A 328 -0.89 -22.35 -4.03
N ALA A 329 -0.51 -21.75 -2.89
CA ALA A 329 -0.76 -22.35 -1.58
C ALA A 329 -2.24 -22.34 -1.19
N LEU A 330 -2.97 -21.31 -1.57
CA LEU A 330 -4.40 -21.17 -1.31
C LEU A 330 -5.27 -21.69 -2.45
N GLU A 331 -4.68 -22.16 -3.56
CA GLU A 331 -5.40 -22.64 -4.76
C GLU A 331 -6.40 -21.60 -5.28
N LEU A 332 -5.97 -20.33 -5.35
CA LEU A 332 -6.82 -19.24 -5.82
C LEU A 332 -6.96 -19.25 -7.34
N ASP A 333 -8.11 -18.79 -7.81
CA ASP A 333 -8.29 -18.45 -9.22
C ASP A 333 -7.45 -17.19 -9.55
N GLU A 334 -6.39 -17.38 -10.34
CA GLU A 334 -5.46 -16.32 -10.73
C GLU A 334 -6.15 -15.14 -11.44
N SER A 335 -7.26 -15.40 -12.13
CA SER A 335 -8.03 -14.33 -12.80
C SER A 335 -8.68 -13.35 -11.83
N LYS A 336 -8.91 -13.77 -10.59
CA LYS A 336 -9.50 -12.98 -9.52
C LYS A 336 -8.46 -12.25 -8.66
N VAL A 337 -7.16 -12.49 -8.87
CA VAL A 337 -6.06 -11.91 -8.08
C VAL A 337 -5.45 -10.75 -8.85
N ASN A 338 -5.38 -9.56 -8.22
CA ASN A 338 -4.79 -8.35 -8.80
C ASN A 338 -5.30 -8.08 -10.23
N SER A 339 -6.63 -8.07 -10.37
CA SER A 339 -7.30 -8.03 -11.69
C SER A 339 -6.96 -6.79 -12.53
N ARG A 340 -6.39 -5.75 -11.92
CA ARG A 340 -5.96 -4.50 -12.56
C ARG A 340 -4.45 -4.30 -12.53
N GLY A 341 -3.69 -5.37 -12.34
CA GLY A 341 -2.27 -5.32 -12.07
C GLY A 341 -1.96 -4.99 -10.61
N GLY A 342 -0.76 -5.31 -10.17
CA GLY A 342 -0.29 -5.10 -8.81
C GLY A 342 1.00 -4.28 -8.75
N ALA A 343 1.73 -4.38 -7.65
CA ALA A 343 2.86 -3.52 -7.36
C ALA A 343 4.07 -3.72 -8.28
N CYS A 344 4.23 -4.87 -8.94
CA CYS A 344 5.24 -5.06 -9.99
C CYS A 344 5.04 -4.09 -11.16
N ALA A 345 3.78 -3.75 -11.46
CA ALA A 345 3.43 -2.81 -12.52
C ALA A 345 3.21 -1.38 -12.02
N LEU A 346 2.43 -1.24 -10.92
CA LEU A 346 1.99 0.06 -10.42
C LEU A 346 3.01 0.74 -9.50
N GLY A 347 3.80 -0.06 -8.76
CA GLY A 347 4.72 0.45 -7.75
C GLY A 347 4.28 0.20 -6.30
N HIS A 348 5.22 0.45 -5.37
CA HIS A 348 5.04 0.12 -3.94
C HIS A 348 5.52 1.25 -3.03
N PRO A 349 4.78 2.38 -2.95
CA PRO A 349 5.05 3.39 -1.92
C PRO A 349 4.73 2.76 -0.55
N ILE A 350 5.78 2.31 0.17
CA ILE A 350 5.67 1.32 1.25
C ILE A 350 4.69 1.71 2.36
N GLY A 351 4.66 2.96 2.79
CA GLY A 351 3.73 3.44 3.82
C GLY A 351 2.27 3.56 3.36
N ALA A 352 2.05 3.69 2.05
CA ALA A 352 0.72 3.87 1.47
C ALA A 352 0.08 2.56 0.98
N SER A 353 0.89 1.59 0.56
CA SER A 353 0.45 0.43 -0.23
C SER A 353 -0.64 -0.40 0.44
N GLY A 354 -0.59 -0.58 1.76
CA GLY A 354 -1.61 -1.37 2.47
C GLY A 354 -3.01 -0.76 2.40
N ASN A 355 -3.13 0.56 2.38
CA ASN A 355 -4.39 1.26 2.16
C ASN A 355 -4.73 1.30 0.66
N ARG A 356 -3.73 1.53 -0.21
CA ARG A 356 -3.90 1.60 -1.66
C ARG A 356 -4.54 0.32 -2.23
N ILE A 357 -4.11 -0.86 -1.82
CA ILE A 357 -4.70 -2.11 -2.34
C ILE A 357 -6.17 -2.27 -1.92
N LEU A 358 -6.56 -1.77 -0.75
CA LEU A 358 -7.97 -1.73 -0.34
C LEU A 358 -8.77 -0.74 -1.19
N VAL A 359 -8.21 0.45 -1.50
CA VAL A 359 -8.86 1.41 -2.42
C VAL A 359 -9.14 0.74 -3.76
N THR A 360 -8.12 0.14 -4.38
CA THR A 360 -8.28 -0.55 -5.67
C THR A 360 -9.28 -1.70 -5.59
N LEU A 361 -9.25 -2.51 -4.51
CA LEU A 361 -10.19 -3.62 -4.31
C LEU A 361 -11.64 -3.16 -4.27
N ILE A 362 -11.95 -2.08 -3.53
CA ILE A 362 -13.31 -1.52 -3.45
C ILE A 362 -13.80 -1.09 -4.82
N HIS A 363 -13.00 -0.31 -5.55
CA HIS A 363 -13.37 0.17 -6.89
C HIS A 363 -13.47 -0.99 -7.90
N ALA A 364 -12.58 -2.00 -7.80
CA ALA A 364 -12.64 -3.18 -8.65
C ALA A 364 -13.93 -3.98 -8.43
N LEU A 365 -14.30 -4.26 -7.18
CA LEU A 365 -15.53 -4.96 -6.83
C LEU A 365 -16.77 -4.21 -7.34
N LYS A 366 -16.86 -2.90 -7.09
CA LYS A 366 -17.98 -2.08 -7.56
C LYS A 366 -18.14 -2.13 -9.08
N GLN A 367 -17.04 -2.05 -9.83
CA GLN A 367 -17.09 -2.04 -11.31
C GLN A 367 -17.35 -3.42 -11.92
N THR A 368 -17.01 -4.50 -11.23
CA THR A 368 -17.28 -5.87 -11.69
C THR A 368 -18.59 -6.45 -11.17
N GLY A 369 -19.29 -5.75 -10.25
CA GLY A 369 -20.48 -6.26 -9.58
C GLY A 369 -20.18 -7.34 -8.52
N GLY A 370 -18.91 -7.48 -8.11
CA GLY A 370 -18.49 -8.35 -7.01
C GLY A 370 -18.87 -7.77 -5.65
N LYS A 371 -18.99 -8.62 -4.65
CA LYS A 371 -19.41 -8.22 -3.30
C LYS A 371 -18.32 -8.39 -2.25
N ARG A 372 -17.61 -9.52 -2.24
CA ARG A 372 -16.65 -9.88 -1.21
C ARG A 372 -15.23 -9.79 -1.71
N GLY A 373 -14.40 -9.10 -0.98
CA GLY A 373 -12.98 -8.95 -1.32
C GLY A 373 -12.07 -9.14 -0.14
N VAL A 374 -10.85 -9.60 -0.43
CA VAL A 374 -9.78 -9.75 0.54
C VAL A 374 -8.54 -9.04 0.01
N ALA A 375 -7.97 -8.16 0.84
CA ALA A 375 -6.68 -7.56 0.59
C ALA A 375 -5.65 -8.06 1.60
N SER A 376 -4.43 -8.38 1.13
CA SER A 376 -3.33 -8.82 1.99
C SER A 376 -1.99 -8.32 1.47
N LEU A 377 -1.04 -8.13 2.37
CA LEU A 377 0.34 -7.83 2.00
C LEU A 377 1.34 -8.40 2.98
N CYS A 378 2.50 -8.76 2.44
CA CYS A 378 3.68 -9.11 3.22
C CYS A 378 4.35 -7.86 3.79
N ILE A 379 5.09 -8.04 4.87
CA ILE A 379 5.72 -6.95 5.62
C ILE A 379 7.15 -7.39 5.97
N GLY A 380 8.14 -6.55 5.68
CA GLY A 380 9.51 -6.77 6.12
C GLY A 380 9.58 -7.02 7.63
N GLY A 381 10.44 -7.98 8.06
CA GLY A 381 10.46 -8.47 9.44
C GLY A 381 9.64 -9.73 9.66
N GLY A 382 9.08 -10.35 8.61
CA GLY A 382 8.40 -11.65 8.69
C GLY A 382 6.91 -11.57 8.93
N GLU A 383 6.26 -10.44 8.71
CA GLU A 383 4.85 -10.28 9.01
C GLU A 383 3.94 -10.19 7.77
N ALA A 384 2.64 -10.26 8.00
CA ALA A 384 1.60 -9.96 7.03
C ALA A 384 0.33 -9.43 7.72
N THR A 385 -0.48 -8.70 6.95
CA THR A 385 -1.83 -8.29 7.34
C THR A 385 -2.82 -8.66 6.25
N ALA A 386 -4.08 -8.93 6.63
CA ALA A 386 -5.17 -9.13 5.69
C ALA A 386 -6.47 -8.51 6.22
N ILE A 387 -7.29 -7.96 5.31
CA ILE A 387 -8.61 -7.37 5.60
C ILE A 387 -9.64 -7.96 4.64
N ALA A 388 -10.80 -8.34 5.16
CA ALA A 388 -11.99 -8.74 4.41
C ALA A 388 -13.00 -7.58 4.39
N ILE A 389 -13.50 -7.27 3.20
CA ILE A 389 -14.52 -6.24 2.97
C ILE A 389 -15.72 -6.81 2.23
N GLU A 390 -16.87 -6.20 2.42
CA GLU A 390 -18.08 -6.51 1.67
C GLU A 390 -18.69 -5.20 1.13
N ILE A 391 -18.97 -5.15 -0.18
CA ILE A 391 -19.60 -4.00 -0.86
C ILE A 391 -21.05 -3.87 -0.39
N CYS A 392 -21.48 -2.65 -0.12
CA CYS A 392 -22.83 -2.32 0.35
C CYS A 392 -23.84 -2.10 -0.78
#